data_5d15961aa9d7d9112fb30eac25b4148b
#
_entry.id   5d15961aa9d7d9112fb30eac25b4148b
#
_cell.length_a   1.000
_cell.length_b   1.000
_cell.length_c   1.000
_cell.angle_alpha   90.00
_cell.angle_beta   90.00
_cell.angle_gamma   90.00
#
_symmetry.space_group_name_H-M   'P 1'
#
loop_
_entity.id
_entity.type
_entity.pdbx_description
1 polymer ?
#
loop_
_entity_poly.entity_id
_entity_poly.type
_entity_poly.pdbx_seq_one_letter_code
_entity_poly.pdbx_strand_id
1 'polypeptide(L)'
;KDWNYNWRVDPTCLLLLKEIQEQHPEVQVVISSSWRINKIKSEFEHLFRQSGYEIKIHDDWKTTNHAYPTYKDYLKYYKYTETFIDKLYRPKGDDDDGFYLKAFEKLESDSKLHYRGWQILKWLVDQPDDVDTRFFILDDSNDMLMLEPELIHIKNGEVENGFTPVHQKKILDLLEDDFEEGM
;
A
#
# COMPACT_ATOMS: atom_id res chain seq x y z
N LYS A 1 2.01 -21.30 24.81
CA LYS A 1 3.02 -21.58 23.77
C LYS A 1 3.61 -20.23 23.40
N ASP A 2 4.78 -19.94 23.97
CA ASP A 2 5.55 -18.75 23.64
C ASP A 2 6.06 -18.91 22.21
N TRP A 3 5.41 -18.27 21.27
CA TRP A 3 5.93 -18.12 19.93
C TRP A 3 7.02 -17.04 20.00
N ASN A 4 8.21 -17.45 20.43
CA ASN A 4 9.42 -16.65 20.28
C ASN A 4 9.79 -16.62 18.78
N TYR A 5 8.98 -15.96 17.97
CA TYR A 5 9.44 -15.50 16.68
C TYR A 5 10.48 -14.41 16.96
N ASN A 6 11.73 -14.71 16.69
CA ASN A 6 12.77 -13.71 16.53
C ASN A 6 12.41 -12.87 15.30
N TRP A 7 11.52 -11.93 15.50
CA TRP A 7 11.14 -10.94 14.51
C TRP A 7 12.38 -10.11 14.21
N ARG A 8 12.98 -10.33 13.08
CA ARG A 8 14.12 -9.55 12.61
C ARG A 8 13.72 -8.88 11.32
N VAL A 9 13.82 -7.57 11.31
CA VAL A 9 13.80 -6.78 10.08
C VAL A 9 15.22 -6.70 9.58
N ASP A 10 15.42 -6.86 8.29
CA ASP A 10 16.74 -6.70 7.69
C ASP A 10 17.20 -5.24 7.88
N PRO A 11 18.32 -5.01 8.57
CA PRO A 11 18.85 -3.66 8.78
C PRO A 11 19.11 -2.93 7.47
N THR A 12 19.49 -3.64 6.39
CA THR A 12 19.72 -3.03 5.07
C THR A 12 18.46 -2.44 4.50
N CYS A 13 17.32 -3.14 4.61
CA CYS A 13 16.03 -2.61 4.17
C CYS A 13 15.62 -1.36 4.97
N LEU A 14 15.90 -1.34 6.28
CA LEU A 14 15.61 -0.17 7.12
C LEU A 14 16.54 1.01 6.80
N LEU A 15 17.81 0.75 6.49
CA LEU A 15 18.74 1.80 6.04
C LEU A 15 18.21 2.49 4.80
N LEU A 16 17.81 1.73 3.78
CA LEU A 16 17.27 2.28 2.54
C LEU A 16 16.00 3.12 2.76
N LEU A 17 15.09 2.66 3.64
CA LEU A 17 13.91 3.44 4.03
C LEU A 17 14.30 4.72 4.77
N LYS A 18 15.28 4.63 5.66
CA LYS A 18 15.78 5.79 6.40
C LYS A 18 16.38 6.84 5.48
N GLU A 19 17.18 6.43 4.50
CA GLU A 19 17.76 7.33 3.50
C GLU A 19 16.69 8.04 2.65
N ILE A 20 15.58 7.37 2.31
CA ILE A 20 14.43 8.02 1.67
C ILE A 20 13.87 9.09 2.59
N GLN A 21 13.63 8.78 3.86
CA GLN A 21 13.07 9.73 4.83
C GLN A 21 14.02 10.89 5.18
N GLU A 22 15.31 10.73 5.00
CA GLU A 22 16.30 11.81 5.18
C GLU A 22 16.26 12.80 4.02
N GLN A 23 16.03 12.31 2.80
CA GLN A 23 15.90 13.14 1.61
C GLN A 23 14.49 13.75 1.49
N HIS A 24 13.46 13.00 1.93
CA HIS A 24 12.04 13.34 1.87
C HIS A 24 11.40 13.19 3.26
N PRO A 25 11.55 14.20 4.15
CA PRO A 25 11.09 14.11 5.55
C PRO A 25 9.58 13.96 5.72
N GLU A 26 8.80 14.29 4.69
CA GLU A 26 7.34 14.10 4.64
C GLU A 26 6.94 12.63 4.50
N VAL A 27 7.81 11.78 3.95
CA VAL A 27 7.54 10.36 3.73
C VAL A 27 7.34 9.62 5.05
N GLN A 28 6.26 8.89 5.16
CA GLN A 28 5.91 8.09 6.33
C GLN A 28 5.55 6.66 5.93
N VAL A 29 5.78 5.73 6.84
CA VAL A 29 5.51 4.30 6.60
C VAL A 29 4.18 3.91 7.23
N VAL A 30 3.35 3.21 6.45
CA VAL A 30 2.14 2.52 6.91
C VAL A 30 2.33 1.02 6.75
N ILE A 31 2.00 0.26 7.79
CA ILE A 31 2.22 -1.18 7.81
C ILE A 31 0.97 -1.91 7.28
N SER A 32 1.09 -2.55 6.13
CA SER A 32 0.03 -3.37 5.53
C SER A 32 0.25 -4.88 5.69
N SER A 33 1.44 -5.32 6.11
CA SER A 33 1.73 -6.74 6.27
C SER A 33 0.92 -7.38 7.39
N SER A 34 0.77 -8.71 7.36
CA SER A 34 0.10 -9.50 8.41
C SER A 34 0.75 -9.33 9.79
N TRP A 35 1.98 -8.84 9.86
CA TRP A 35 2.69 -8.55 11.10
C TRP A 35 1.99 -7.51 11.97
N ARG A 36 1.18 -6.62 11.38
CA ARG A 36 0.41 -5.61 12.12
C ARG A 36 -0.70 -6.19 13.01
N ILE A 37 -1.08 -7.48 12.77
CA ILE A 37 -2.18 -8.11 13.48
C ILE A 37 -1.79 -8.30 14.95
N ASN A 38 -2.65 -7.86 15.86
CA ASN A 38 -2.44 -7.90 17.32
C ASN A 38 -1.18 -7.15 17.80
N LYS A 39 -0.71 -6.17 17.04
CA LYS A 39 0.42 -5.31 17.37
C LYS A 39 -0.01 -3.87 17.60
N ILE A 40 0.84 -3.12 18.33
CA ILE A 40 0.72 -1.68 18.52
C ILE A 40 1.90 -0.96 17.86
N LYS A 41 1.74 0.32 17.55
CA LYS A 41 2.75 1.14 16.84
C LYS A 41 4.12 1.07 17.50
N SER A 42 4.15 1.18 18.84
CA SER A 42 5.39 1.18 19.61
C SER A 42 6.19 -0.13 19.53
N GLU A 43 5.57 -1.26 19.22
CA GLU A 43 6.29 -2.53 18.99
C GLU A 43 7.09 -2.48 17.68
N PHE A 44 6.55 -1.85 16.62
CA PHE A 44 7.29 -1.65 15.37
C PHE A 44 8.39 -0.60 15.54
N GLU A 45 8.11 0.51 16.21
CA GLU A 45 9.13 1.51 16.52
C GLU A 45 10.29 0.91 17.33
N HIS A 46 9.96 0.05 18.30
CA HIS A 46 10.98 -0.68 19.08
C HIS A 46 11.77 -1.65 18.20
N LEU A 47 11.09 -2.41 17.34
CA LEU A 47 11.73 -3.36 16.41
C LEU A 47 12.72 -2.65 15.47
N PHE A 48 12.34 -1.51 14.92
CA PHE A 48 13.20 -0.73 14.04
C PHE A 48 14.41 -0.16 14.78
N ARG A 49 14.22 0.40 15.99
CA ARG A 49 15.32 0.86 16.84
C ARG A 49 16.27 -0.26 17.26
N GLN A 50 15.77 -1.46 17.54
CA GLN A 50 16.63 -2.62 17.81
C GLN A 50 17.51 -3.00 16.61
N SER A 51 17.05 -2.73 15.40
CA SER A 51 17.81 -2.92 14.17
C SER A 51 18.73 -1.74 13.84
N GLY A 52 18.78 -0.72 14.70
CA GLY A 52 19.69 0.43 14.59
C GLY A 52 19.11 1.65 13.89
N TYR A 53 17.82 1.65 13.52
CA TYR A 53 17.21 2.75 12.75
C TYR A 53 15.92 3.27 13.37
N GLU A 54 15.71 4.58 13.28
CA GLU A 54 14.44 5.24 13.54
C GLU A 54 13.73 5.48 12.21
N ILE A 55 12.61 4.82 12.02
CA ILE A 55 11.74 4.97 10.84
C ILE A 55 10.48 5.73 11.25
N LYS A 56 10.17 6.80 10.52
CA LYS A 56 8.96 7.58 10.75
C LYS A 56 7.74 6.79 10.28
N ILE A 57 6.90 6.43 11.22
CA ILE A 57 5.66 5.68 10.98
C ILE A 57 4.49 6.65 11.09
N HIS A 58 3.52 6.57 10.18
CA HIS A 58 2.31 7.38 10.18
C HIS A 58 1.52 7.22 11.49
N ASP A 59 0.75 8.23 11.89
CA ASP A 59 -0.03 8.15 13.13
C ASP A 59 -1.14 7.11 13.02
N ASP A 60 -1.85 7.06 11.92
CA ASP A 60 -2.68 5.94 11.52
C ASP A 60 -1.83 4.88 10.80
N TRP A 61 -1.07 4.15 11.59
CA TRP A 61 0.13 3.40 11.19
C TRP A 61 -0.12 2.07 10.49
N LYS A 62 -1.37 1.60 10.44
CA LYS A 62 -1.68 0.27 9.87
C LYS A 62 -2.96 0.25 9.07
N THR A 63 -2.94 -0.55 8.00
CA THR A 63 -4.18 -0.86 7.27
C THR A 63 -5.09 -1.78 8.08
N THR A 64 -6.39 -1.74 7.81
CA THR A 64 -7.37 -2.62 8.46
C THR A 64 -7.12 -4.09 8.14
N ASN A 65 -7.48 -5.00 9.06
CA ASN A 65 -7.36 -6.45 8.84
C ASN A 65 -8.51 -7.02 8.01
N HIS A 66 -9.66 -6.36 8.02
CA HIS A 66 -10.88 -6.78 7.36
C HIS A 66 -11.44 -5.58 6.62
N ALA A 67 -10.94 -5.34 5.42
CA ALA A 67 -11.57 -4.40 4.54
C ALA A 67 -12.63 -5.15 3.74
N TYR A 68 -13.87 -4.89 4.05
CA TYR A 68 -14.98 -5.08 3.14
C TYR A 68 -15.38 -3.68 2.68
N PRO A 69 -14.74 -3.14 1.63
CA PRO A 69 -15.13 -1.84 1.12
C PRO A 69 -16.59 -1.92 0.72
N THR A 70 -17.37 -0.94 1.14
CA THR A 70 -18.74 -0.81 0.68
C THR A 70 -18.74 -0.18 -0.70
N TYR A 71 -19.84 -0.33 -1.44
CA TYR A 71 -20.03 0.39 -2.71
C TYR A 71 -19.84 1.91 -2.55
N LYS A 72 -20.18 2.46 -1.39
CA LYS A 72 -19.96 3.87 -1.04
C LYS A 72 -18.46 4.21 -0.92
N ASP A 73 -17.68 3.36 -0.30
CA ASP A 73 -16.23 3.50 -0.25
C ASP A 73 -15.64 3.44 -1.66
N TYR A 74 -16.15 2.53 -2.49
CA TYR A 74 -15.78 2.39 -3.88
C TYR A 74 -16.06 3.67 -4.69
N LEU A 75 -17.22 4.30 -4.55
CA LEU A 75 -17.56 5.55 -5.24
C LEU A 75 -16.63 6.71 -4.81
N LYS A 76 -16.20 6.76 -3.56
CA LYS A 76 -15.24 7.75 -3.07
C LYS A 76 -13.87 7.62 -3.78
N TYR A 77 -13.53 6.42 -4.24
CA TYR A 77 -12.28 6.10 -4.96
C TYR A 77 -12.47 5.82 -6.44
N TYR A 78 -13.56 6.26 -6.98
CA TYR A 78 -13.85 6.14 -8.41
C TYR A 78 -12.64 6.52 -9.28
N LYS A 79 -11.92 7.59 -8.92
CA LYS A 79 -10.68 8.04 -9.56
C LYS A 79 -9.65 6.92 -9.78
N TYR A 80 -9.50 6.00 -8.81
CA TYR A 80 -8.53 4.89 -8.89
C TYR A 80 -9.15 3.60 -9.43
N THR A 81 -10.46 3.45 -9.31
CA THR A 81 -11.15 2.19 -9.61
C THR A 81 -11.78 2.16 -11.00
N GLU A 82 -12.10 3.32 -11.59
CA GLU A 82 -12.77 3.43 -12.89
C GLU A 82 -12.01 2.67 -13.99
N THR A 83 -10.74 3.02 -14.19
CA THR A 83 -9.90 2.40 -15.22
C THR A 83 -9.75 0.89 -15.03
N PHE A 84 -9.66 0.45 -13.77
CA PHE A 84 -9.51 -0.96 -13.45
C PHE A 84 -10.79 -1.74 -13.73
N ILE A 85 -11.95 -1.21 -13.33
CA ILE A 85 -13.24 -1.85 -13.56
C ILE A 85 -13.62 -1.83 -15.03
N ASP A 86 -13.37 -0.73 -15.71
CA ASP A 86 -13.58 -0.63 -17.15
C ASP A 86 -12.78 -1.68 -17.93
N LYS A 87 -11.53 -1.90 -17.56
CA LYS A 87 -10.70 -2.94 -18.19
C LYS A 87 -11.19 -4.36 -17.95
N LEU A 88 -11.73 -4.64 -16.75
CA LEU A 88 -12.10 -6.00 -16.36
C LEU A 88 -13.53 -6.39 -16.75
N TYR A 89 -14.47 -5.45 -16.68
CA TYR A 89 -15.88 -5.78 -16.66
C TYR A 89 -16.74 -4.99 -17.60
N ARG A 90 -16.27 -3.88 -18.21
CA ARG A 90 -17.14 -3.06 -19.08
C ARG A 90 -17.44 -3.77 -20.39
N PRO A 91 -18.70 -4.15 -20.67
CA PRO A 91 -19.11 -4.55 -22.01
C PRO A 91 -18.97 -3.34 -22.96
N LYS A 92 -18.56 -3.57 -24.18
CA LYS A 92 -18.50 -2.49 -25.18
C LYS A 92 -19.88 -1.89 -25.37
N GLY A 93 -20.10 -0.65 -24.93
CA GLY A 93 -21.29 0.14 -25.20
C GLY A 93 -22.26 0.35 -24.03
N ASP A 94 -21.90 0.01 -22.80
CA ASP A 94 -22.74 0.25 -21.62
C ASP A 94 -22.35 1.52 -20.87
N ASP A 95 -23.27 2.49 -20.77
CA ASP A 95 -23.06 3.80 -20.09
C ASP A 95 -23.87 3.90 -18.77
N ASP A 96 -24.25 2.77 -18.17
CA ASP A 96 -25.22 2.74 -17.08
C ASP A 96 -24.56 2.77 -15.68
N ASP A 97 -25.07 3.65 -14.79
CA ASP A 97 -24.70 3.72 -13.36
C ASP A 97 -24.87 2.36 -12.64
N GLY A 98 -25.78 1.50 -13.11
CA GLY A 98 -25.94 0.12 -12.63
C GLY A 98 -24.76 -0.80 -12.95
N PHE A 99 -23.90 -0.44 -13.90
CA PHE A 99 -22.74 -1.24 -14.28
C PHE A 99 -21.75 -1.40 -13.12
N TYR A 100 -21.40 -0.30 -12.45
CA TYR A 100 -20.43 -0.33 -11.36
C TYR A 100 -20.89 -1.13 -10.14
N LEU A 101 -22.19 -1.07 -9.85
CA LEU A 101 -22.78 -1.90 -8.79
C LEU A 101 -22.62 -3.38 -9.12
N LYS A 102 -22.95 -3.80 -10.33
CA LYS A 102 -22.80 -5.18 -10.80
C LYS A 102 -21.33 -5.63 -10.83
N ALA A 103 -20.42 -4.74 -11.24
CA ALA A 103 -19.00 -5.03 -11.24
C ALA A 103 -18.46 -5.22 -9.82
N PHE A 104 -18.95 -4.41 -8.86
CA PHE A 104 -18.61 -4.56 -7.45
C PHE A 104 -19.15 -5.88 -6.88
N GLU A 105 -20.39 -6.22 -7.15
CA GLU A 105 -21.00 -7.51 -6.76
C GLU A 105 -20.21 -8.70 -7.35
N LYS A 106 -19.69 -8.55 -8.55
CA LYS A 106 -18.85 -9.56 -9.18
C LYS A 106 -17.47 -9.67 -8.51
N LEU A 107 -16.84 -8.55 -8.16
CA LEU A 107 -15.60 -8.57 -7.36
C LEU A 107 -15.81 -9.29 -6.03
N GLU A 108 -16.95 -9.07 -5.38
CA GLU A 108 -17.33 -9.75 -4.15
C GLU A 108 -17.49 -11.25 -4.37
N SER A 109 -18.24 -11.65 -5.41
CA SER A 109 -18.45 -13.06 -5.74
C SER A 109 -17.17 -13.79 -6.11
N ASP A 110 -16.23 -13.11 -6.77
CA ASP A 110 -14.91 -13.66 -7.13
C ASP A 110 -13.94 -13.74 -5.94
N SER A 111 -14.40 -13.41 -4.71
CA SER A 111 -13.60 -13.38 -3.47
C SER A 111 -12.38 -12.45 -3.51
N LYS A 112 -12.36 -11.50 -4.45
CA LYS A 112 -11.23 -10.55 -4.61
C LYS A 112 -11.22 -9.45 -3.57
N LEU A 113 -12.28 -9.31 -2.76
CA LEU A 113 -12.35 -8.33 -1.66
C LEU A 113 -11.41 -8.64 -0.50
N HIS A 114 -10.82 -9.85 -0.45
CA HIS A 114 -9.83 -10.22 0.56
C HIS A 114 -8.41 -9.78 0.20
N TYR A 115 -8.21 -9.27 -1.01
CA TYR A 115 -6.90 -8.86 -1.48
C TYR A 115 -6.37 -7.65 -0.73
N ARG A 116 -5.05 -7.56 -0.62
CA ARG A 116 -4.38 -6.50 0.12
C ARG A 116 -4.68 -5.12 -0.43
N GLY A 117 -4.82 -4.99 -1.74
CA GLY A 117 -5.20 -3.74 -2.39
C GLY A 117 -6.44 -3.09 -1.79
N TRP A 118 -7.46 -3.89 -1.41
CA TRP A 118 -8.66 -3.35 -0.74
C TRP A 118 -8.39 -2.85 0.68
N GLN A 119 -7.48 -3.49 1.41
CA GLN A 119 -7.12 -3.06 2.77
C GLN A 119 -6.37 -1.72 2.73
N ILE A 120 -5.50 -1.54 1.75
CA ILE A 120 -4.77 -0.30 1.51
C ILE A 120 -5.74 0.79 1.03
N LEU A 121 -6.59 0.47 0.05
CA LEU A 121 -7.59 1.40 -0.46
C LEU A 121 -8.50 1.90 0.67
N LYS A 122 -8.99 1.01 1.53
CA LYS A 122 -9.81 1.40 2.68
C LYS A 122 -9.07 2.35 3.63
N TRP A 123 -7.80 2.11 3.88
CA TRP A 123 -6.97 3.02 4.69
C TRP A 123 -6.85 4.40 4.04
N LEU A 124 -6.56 4.46 2.74
CA LEU A 124 -6.51 5.71 1.98
C LEU A 124 -7.83 6.48 2.04
N VAL A 125 -8.97 5.75 1.94
CA VAL A 125 -10.33 6.33 2.03
C VAL A 125 -10.60 7.00 3.36
N ASP A 126 -10.09 6.43 4.42
CA ASP A 126 -10.35 6.90 5.77
C ASP A 126 -9.46 8.10 6.13
N GLN A 127 -8.48 8.45 5.27
CA GLN A 127 -7.70 9.67 5.46
C GLN A 127 -8.54 10.93 5.16
N PRO A 128 -8.19 12.09 5.73
CA PRO A 128 -8.86 13.35 5.42
C PRO A 128 -8.85 13.67 3.92
N ASP A 129 -9.98 14.16 3.40
CA ASP A 129 -10.18 14.42 1.95
C ASP A 129 -9.30 15.56 1.40
N ASP A 130 -8.69 16.36 2.25
CA ASP A 130 -7.84 17.50 1.93
C ASP A 130 -6.36 17.13 1.72
N VAL A 131 -6.01 15.87 1.91
CA VAL A 131 -4.63 15.40 1.74
C VAL A 131 -4.49 14.76 0.37
N ASP A 132 -3.84 15.46 -0.56
CA ASP A 132 -3.36 14.86 -1.81
C ASP A 132 -2.15 13.97 -1.47
N THR A 133 -2.46 12.76 -1.01
CA THR A 133 -1.46 11.83 -0.50
C THR A 133 -0.94 10.98 -1.63
N ARG A 134 0.30 11.21 -2.03
CA ARG A 134 1.03 10.27 -2.87
C ARG A 134 1.49 9.08 -2.02
N PHE A 135 1.42 7.88 -2.58
CA PHE A 135 1.83 6.66 -1.87
C PHE A 135 2.48 5.66 -2.82
N PHE A 136 3.30 4.79 -2.25
CA PHE A 136 3.91 3.65 -2.92
C PHE A 136 3.67 2.39 -2.09
N ILE A 137 3.48 1.28 -2.76
CA ILE A 137 3.27 -0.02 -2.12
C ILE A 137 4.53 -0.85 -2.33
N LEU A 138 5.15 -1.29 -1.23
CA LEU A 138 6.26 -2.23 -1.21
C LEU A 138 5.73 -3.59 -0.77
N ASP A 139 5.60 -4.54 -1.69
CA ASP A 139 5.07 -5.86 -1.38
C ASP A 139 5.64 -6.94 -2.32
N ASP A 140 5.74 -8.16 -1.83
CA ASP A 140 6.11 -9.34 -2.59
C ASP A 140 4.90 -10.03 -3.26
N SER A 141 3.71 -9.61 -2.91
CA SER A 141 2.46 -10.02 -3.53
C SER A 141 2.03 -9.05 -4.62
N ASN A 142 1.27 -9.54 -5.59
CA ASN A 142 0.71 -8.76 -6.69
C ASN A 142 -0.83 -8.63 -6.60
N ASP A 143 -1.41 -8.87 -5.41
CA ASP A 143 -2.85 -8.80 -5.17
C ASP A 143 -3.35 -7.38 -4.86
N MET A 144 -2.74 -6.37 -5.51
CA MET A 144 -3.02 -4.94 -5.28
C MET A 144 -4.21 -4.41 -6.08
N LEU A 145 -4.71 -5.17 -7.06
CA LEU A 145 -5.87 -4.81 -7.89
C LEU A 145 -5.68 -3.44 -8.58
N MET A 146 -6.59 -2.48 -8.31
CA MET A 146 -6.54 -1.12 -8.88
C MET A 146 -5.33 -0.30 -8.41
N LEU A 147 -4.66 -0.72 -7.35
CA LEU A 147 -3.44 -0.09 -6.83
C LEU A 147 -2.15 -0.70 -7.40
N GLU A 148 -2.27 -1.60 -8.39
CA GLU A 148 -1.11 -2.19 -9.06
C GLU A 148 -0.14 -1.16 -9.68
N PRO A 149 -0.59 -0.03 -10.24
CA PRO A 149 0.31 1.01 -10.74
C PRO A 149 1.27 1.57 -9.68
N GLU A 150 0.83 1.60 -8.41
CA GLU A 150 1.60 2.11 -7.28
C GLU A 150 2.49 1.04 -6.63
N LEU A 151 2.43 -0.19 -7.16
CA LEU A 151 3.19 -1.31 -6.62
C LEU A 151 4.65 -1.28 -7.09
N ILE A 152 5.53 -1.22 -6.12
CA ILE A 152 6.94 -1.55 -6.28
C ILE A 152 7.09 -3.02 -5.86
N HIS A 153 6.95 -3.90 -6.83
CA HIS A 153 6.89 -5.34 -6.61
C HIS A 153 8.27 -5.88 -6.21
N ILE A 154 8.37 -6.41 -5.01
CA ILE A 154 9.56 -7.06 -4.47
C ILE A 154 9.48 -8.55 -4.82
N LYS A 155 10.06 -8.96 -5.94
CA LYS A 155 9.96 -10.35 -6.42
C LYS A 155 10.65 -11.33 -5.49
N ASN A 156 9.93 -12.36 -5.08
CA ASN A 156 10.49 -13.51 -4.38
C ASN A 156 11.36 -14.34 -5.35
N GLY A 157 12.59 -14.65 -4.93
CA GLY A 157 13.49 -15.56 -5.68
C GLY A 157 14.62 -14.88 -6.47
N GLU A 158 14.74 -13.58 -6.47
CA GLU A 158 16.00 -12.91 -6.80
C GLU A 158 16.99 -13.09 -5.64
N VAL A 159 18.27 -13.22 -5.91
CA VAL A 159 19.33 -13.68 -4.99
C VAL A 159 19.42 -12.85 -3.70
N GLU A 160 18.82 -11.66 -3.67
CA GLU A 160 18.70 -10.78 -2.53
C GLU A 160 17.21 -10.45 -2.34
N ASN A 161 16.54 -11.25 -1.53
CA ASN A 161 15.12 -11.05 -1.22
C ASN A 161 14.93 -9.79 -0.36
N GLY A 162 13.98 -8.97 -0.71
CA GLY A 162 13.58 -7.82 0.08
C GLY A 162 13.72 -6.48 -0.65
N PHE A 163 13.67 -5.40 0.13
CA PHE A 163 13.81 -4.04 -0.38
C PHE A 163 15.28 -3.73 -0.68
N THR A 164 15.59 -3.38 -1.93
CA THR A 164 16.95 -3.21 -2.46
C THR A 164 17.21 -1.78 -2.91
N PRO A 165 18.48 -1.37 -3.17
CA PRO A 165 18.80 -0.05 -3.72
C PRO A 165 18.10 0.26 -5.06
N VAL A 166 17.77 -0.76 -5.86
CA VAL A 166 17.01 -0.57 -7.10
C VAL A 166 15.59 -0.08 -6.82
N HIS A 167 14.93 -0.67 -5.81
CA HIS A 167 13.60 -0.26 -5.38
C HIS A 167 13.63 1.14 -4.74
N GLN A 168 14.66 1.43 -3.92
CA GLN A 168 14.88 2.75 -3.33
C GLN A 168 15.02 3.81 -4.42
N LYS A 169 15.90 3.57 -5.40
CA LYS A 169 16.11 4.50 -6.52
C LYS A 169 14.80 4.78 -7.26
N LYS A 170 13.99 3.74 -7.53
CA LYS A 170 12.69 3.93 -8.18
C LYS A 170 11.77 4.85 -7.38
N ILE A 171 11.75 4.73 -6.04
CA ILE A 171 10.95 5.63 -5.18
C ILE A 171 11.48 7.06 -5.26
N LEU A 172 12.80 7.24 -5.14
CA LEU A 172 13.40 8.58 -5.19
C LEU A 172 13.16 9.24 -6.54
N ASP A 173 13.38 8.54 -7.66
CA ASP A 173 13.10 9.06 -9.00
C ASP A 173 11.62 9.51 -9.11
N LEU A 174 10.67 8.71 -8.61
CA LEU A 174 9.26 9.06 -8.60
C LEU A 174 8.92 10.25 -7.70
N LEU A 175 9.61 10.44 -6.58
CA LEU A 175 9.42 11.59 -5.69
C LEU A 175 9.99 12.88 -6.29
N GLU A 176 11.05 12.80 -7.11
CA GLU A 176 11.69 13.93 -7.77
C GLU A 176 10.88 14.44 -8.98
N ASP A 177 10.29 13.54 -9.78
CA ASP A 177 9.54 13.89 -11.00
C ASP A 177 8.38 14.89 -10.74
N ASP A 178 7.78 14.87 -9.54
CA ASP A 178 6.69 15.79 -9.20
C ASP A 178 7.15 17.25 -8.94
N PHE A 179 8.43 17.45 -8.63
CA PHE A 179 8.94 18.81 -8.42
C PHE A 179 9.05 19.59 -9.73
N GLU A 180 9.17 18.92 -10.86
CA GLU A 180 9.32 19.59 -12.18
C GLU A 180 7.97 19.96 -12.81
N GLU A 181 6.88 19.21 -12.52
CA GLU A 181 5.55 19.51 -13.07
C GLU A 181 4.81 20.65 -12.33
N GLY A 182 5.27 21.03 -11.15
CA GLY A 182 4.68 22.08 -10.30
C GLY A 182 5.27 23.48 -10.45
N MET A 183 6.25 23.69 -11.33
CA MET A 183 6.86 24.98 -11.66
C MET A 183 6.41 25.45 -13.04
#